data_d0650bdeb68480d3286562756ac7e5ca
#
_entry.id   d0650bdeb68480d3286562756ac7e5ca
#
_cell.length_a   1.000
_cell.length_b   1.000
_cell.length_c   1.000
_cell.angle_alpha   90.00
_cell.angle_beta   90.00
_cell.angle_gamma   90.00
#
_symmetry.space_group_name_H-M   'P 1'
#
loop_
_entity.id
_entity.type
_entity.pdbx_description
1 polymer ?
#
loop_
_entity_poly.entity_id
_entity_poly.type
_entity_poly.pdbx_seq_one_letter_code
_entity_poly.pdbx_strand_id
1 'polypeptide(L)'
;VGLAIGTRPDCVPPDVVDLLAELAERTYVCVEYGLQTIHDRSLDWMNRGHHHDAFRDAIERSRGRGFDLCAHVMLGLPGESHADMMATADEVTRLGLDSVKI
;
A
#
# COMPACT_ATOMS: atom_id res chain seq x y z
N VAL A 1 13.03 11.89 -15.32
CA VAL A 1 13.48 10.92 -14.31
C VAL A 1 12.54 10.96 -13.13
N GLY A 2 12.26 9.82 -12.54
CA GLY A 2 11.37 9.70 -11.39
C GLY A 2 11.88 8.69 -10.39
N LEU A 3 11.19 8.59 -9.27
CA LEU A 3 11.47 7.64 -8.20
C LEU A 3 10.26 6.73 -7.99
N ALA A 4 10.50 5.42 -7.93
CA ALA A 4 9.52 4.44 -7.48
C ALA A 4 10.08 3.82 -6.19
N ILE A 5 9.34 3.97 -5.10
CA ILE A 5 9.80 3.58 -3.77
C ILE A 5 8.85 2.54 -3.19
N GLY A 6 9.36 1.33 -2.97
CA GLY A 6 8.61 0.27 -2.30
C GLY A 6 8.85 0.31 -0.79
N THR A 7 7.78 0.25 -0.01
CA THR A 7 7.88 0.27 1.45
C THR A 7 6.74 -0.48 2.11
N ARG A 8 6.85 -0.73 3.39
CA ARG A 8 5.78 -1.24 4.22
C ARG A 8 4.91 -0.08 4.72
N PRO A 9 3.60 -0.28 4.86
CA PRO A 9 2.71 0.81 5.29
C PRO A 9 2.98 1.30 6.71
N ASP A 10 3.58 0.49 7.57
CA ASP A 10 3.95 0.87 8.93
C ASP A 10 5.30 1.59 9.03
N CYS A 11 5.95 1.86 7.89
CA CYS A 11 7.28 2.50 7.85
C CYS A 11 7.22 3.94 7.30
N VAL A 12 6.05 4.55 7.22
CA VAL A 12 5.87 5.91 6.68
C VAL A 12 5.19 6.83 7.70
N PRO A 13 5.89 7.18 8.77
CA PRO A 13 5.39 8.18 9.71
C PRO A 13 5.28 9.57 9.04
N PRO A 14 4.63 10.55 9.68
CA PRO A 14 4.38 11.85 9.04
C PRO A 14 5.62 12.56 8.48
N ASP A 15 6.76 12.46 9.14
CA ASP A 15 8.00 13.09 8.66
C ASP A 15 8.53 12.45 7.38
N VAL A 16 8.34 11.13 7.20
CA VAL A 16 8.69 10.44 5.95
C VAL A 16 7.74 10.86 4.83
N VAL A 17 6.45 10.96 5.11
CA VAL A 17 5.46 11.45 4.13
C VAL A 17 5.79 12.88 3.71
N ASP A 18 6.18 13.73 4.63
CA ASP A 18 6.61 15.11 4.34
C ASP A 18 7.82 15.14 3.40
N LEU A 19 8.81 14.28 3.63
CA LEU A 19 9.97 14.15 2.76
C LEU A 19 9.57 13.70 1.35
N LEU A 20 8.69 12.69 1.24
CA LEU A 20 8.21 12.21 -0.05
C LEU A 20 7.46 13.30 -0.81
N ALA A 21 6.64 14.08 -0.12
CA ALA A 21 5.92 15.20 -0.71
C ALA A 21 6.88 16.28 -1.22
N GLU A 22 7.94 16.56 -0.48
CA GLU A 22 8.99 17.51 -0.90
C GLU A 22 9.70 17.03 -2.15
N LEU A 23 10.06 15.74 -2.21
CA LEU A 23 10.68 15.15 -3.40
C LEU A 23 9.74 15.20 -4.61
N ALA A 24 8.44 15.00 -4.40
CA ALA A 24 7.43 15.05 -5.44
C ALA A 24 7.27 16.42 -6.07
N GLU A 25 7.69 17.49 -5.41
CA GLU A 25 7.73 18.84 -5.97
C GLU A 25 8.83 18.99 -7.03
N ARG A 26 9.84 18.14 -7.00
CA ARG A 26 11.03 18.22 -7.86
C ARG A 26 11.03 17.19 -8.98
N THR A 27 10.41 16.03 -8.77
CA THR A 27 10.39 14.94 -9.72
C THR A 27 9.14 14.08 -9.53
N TYR A 28 8.88 13.19 -10.47
CA TYR A 28 7.83 12.19 -10.32
C TYR A 28 8.21 11.21 -9.20
N VAL A 29 7.27 11.00 -8.27
CA VAL A 29 7.43 10.02 -7.20
C VAL A 29 6.20 9.11 -7.15
N CYS A 30 6.44 7.80 -7.12
CA CYS A 30 5.42 6.79 -6.88
C CYS A 30 5.82 5.99 -5.65
N VAL A 31 4.90 5.86 -4.69
CA VAL A 31 5.13 5.07 -3.49
C VAL A 31 4.30 3.79 -3.57
N GLU A 32 4.98 2.65 -3.54
CA GLU A 32 4.36 1.33 -3.57
C GLU A 32 4.27 0.79 -2.16
N TYR A 33 3.05 0.74 -1.63
CA TYR A 33 2.82 0.18 -0.29
C TYR A 33 2.53 -1.32 -0.38
N GLY A 34 3.28 -2.11 0.37
CA GLY A 34 3.11 -3.56 0.44
C GLY A 34 1.90 -3.94 1.28
N LEU A 35 0.71 -3.89 0.68
CA LEU A 35 -0.52 -4.36 1.31
C LEU A 35 -0.52 -5.88 1.46
N GLN A 36 -0.21 -6.56 0.38
CA GLN A 36 -0.25 -8.02 0.17
C GLN A 36 -1.68 -8.57 0.16
N THR A 37 -2.43 -8.41 1.25
CA THR A 37 -3.82 -8.85 1.40
C THR A 37 -4.51 -7.98 2.46
N ILE A 38 -5.85 -7.91 2.41
CA ILE A 38 -6.62 -7.24 3.47
C ILE A 38 -6.91 -8.16 4.67
N HIS A 39 -6.60 -9.45 4.56
CA HIS A 39 -6.94 -10.42 5.60
C HIS A 39 -5.83 -10.52 6.63
N ASP A 40 -6.12 -10.05 7.84
CA ASP A 40 -5.12 -10.03 8.93
C ASP A 40 -4.61 -11.42 9.28
N ARG A 41 -5.46 -12.47 9.15
CA ARG A 41 -5.03 -13.85 9.38
C ARG A 41 -3.89 -14.27 8.44
N SER A 42 -3.94 -13.82 7.17
CA SER A 42 -2.88 -14.11 6.20
C SER A 42 -1.62 -13.30 6.50
N LEU A 43 -1.78 -12.04 6.91
CA LEU A 43 -0.66 -11.19 7.32
C LEU A 43 0.04 -11.78 8.55
N ASP A 44 -0.72 -12.29 9.51
CA ASP A 44 -0.16 -12.96 10.69
C ASP A 44 0.56 -14.26 10.29
N TRP A 45 -0.05 -15.04 9.39
CA TRP A 45 0.56 -16.28 8.91
C TRP A 45 1.92 -16.03 8.26
N MET A 46 2.04 -14.99 7.43
CA MET A 46 3.31 -14.66 6.78
C MET A 46 4.25 -13.83 7.65
N ASN A 47 3.88 -13.59 8.90
CA ASN A 47 4.67 -12.79 9.84
C ASN A 47 5.01 -11.41 9.28
N ARG A 48 4.02 -10.75 8.71
CA ARG A 48 4.19 -9.49 7.98
C ARG A 48 4.58 -8.31 8.89
N GLY A 49 4.16 -8.34 10.16
CA GLY A 49 4.49 -7.31 11.14
C GLY A 49 3.54 -6.10 11.15
N HIS A 50 2.50 -6.12 10.32
CA HIS A 50 1.42 -5.12 10.35
C HIS A 50 0.11 -5.76 9.92
N HIS A 51 -1.01 -5.08 10.22
CA HIS A 51 -2.35 -5.46 9.78
C HIS A 51 -2.86 -4.51 8.70
N HIS A 52 -4.06 -4.79 8.19
CA HIS A 52 -4.67 -3.99 7.12
C HIS A 52 -4.91 -2.53 7.53
N ASP A 53 -5.20 -2.26 8.79
CA ASP A 53 -5.42 -0.91 9.30
C ASP A 53 -4.19 -0.01 9.10
N ALA A 54 -2.98 -0.55 9.25
CA ALA A 54 -1.74 0.21 8.99
C ALA A 54 -1.66 0.67 7.54
N PHE A 55 -2.11 -0.16 6.59
CA PHE A 55 -2.16 0.21 5.18
C PHE A 55 -3.17 1.35 4.95
N ARG A 56 -4.37 1.24 5.52
CA ARG A 56 -5.39 2.28 5.40
C ARG A 56 -4.90 3.61 5.97
N ASP A 57 -4.24 3.58 7.12
CA ASP A 57 -3.67 4.77 7.74
C ASP A 57 -2.58 5.40 6.87
N ALA A 58 -1.71 4.58 6.27
CA ALA A 58 -0.66 5.05 5.38
C ALA A 58 -1.26 5.74 4.14
N ILE A 59 -2.31 5.16 3.55
CA ILE A 59 -3.00 5.75 2.40
C ILE A 59 -3.61 7.10 2.79
N GLU A 60 -4.28 7.19 3.93
CA GLU A 60 -4.88 8.45 4.38
C GLU A 60 -3.83 9.55 4.62
N ARG A 61 -2.69 9.20 5.23
CA ARG A 61 -1.58 10.14 5.40
C ARG A 61 -0.98 10.61 4.09
N SER A 62 -1.06 9.77 3.05
CA SER A 62 -0.41 10.01 1.76
C SER A 62 -1.28 10.70 0.72
N ARG A 63 -2.62 10.70 0.92
CA ARG A 63 -3.54 11.29 -0.04
C ARG A 63 -3.28 12.77 -0.24
N GLY A 64 -3.27 13.20 -1.52
CA GLY A 64 -3.13 14.60 -1.87
C GLY A 64 -1.77 15.21 -1.57
N ARG A 65 -0.75 14.37 -1.34
CA ARG A 65 0.60 14.85 -1.02
C ARG A 65 1.50 15.01 -2.25
N GLY A 66 0.98 14.81 -3.45
CA GLY A 66 1.68 15.09 -4.69
C GLY A 66 2.44 13.92 -5.31
N PHE A 67 2.44 12.75 -4.69
CA PHE A 67 3.01 11.54 -5.26
C PHE A 67 1.94 10.50 -5.52
N ASP A 68 2.22 9.61 -6.48
CA ASP A 68 1.30 8.53 -6.84
C ASP A 68 1.36 7.40 -5.80
N LEU A 69 0.21 6.75 -5.60
CA LEU A 69 0.05 5.64 -4.66
C LEU A 69 -0.20 4.35 -5.41
N CYS A 70 0.61 3.33 -5.12
CA CYS A 70 0.48 1.99 -5.67
C CYS A 70 0.32 1.00 -4.53
N ALA A 71 -0.61 0.06 -4.66
CA ALA A 71 -0.70 -1.08 -3.75
C ALA A 71 -0.02 -2.29 -4.37
N HIS A 72 0.83 -2.96 -3.61
CA HIS A 72 1.40 -4.24 -3.99
C HIS A 72 0.58 -5.35 -3.33
N VAL A 73 0.00 -6.24 -4.15
CA VAL A 73 -0.92 -7.29 -3.73
C VAL A 73 -0.38 -8.65 -4.13
N MET A 74 -0.58 -9.65 -3.29
CA MET A 74 -0.23 -11.04 -3.58
C MET A 74 -1.50 -11.88 -3.69
N LEU A 75 -1.57 -12.68 -4.75
CA LEU A 75 -2.66 -13.63 -4.97
C LEU A 75 -2.19 -15.05 -4.66
N GLY A 76 -3.14 -15.91 -4.29
CA GLY A 76 -2.84 -17.32 -4.03
C GLY A 76 -2.16 -17.59 -2.70
N LEU A 77 -2.33 -16.73 -1.72
CA LEU A 77 -1.80 -16.97 -0.39
C LEU A 77 -2.49 -18.17 0.26
N PRO A 78 -1.74 -19.00 1.02
CA PRO A 78 -2.32 -20.16 1.70
C PRO A 78 -3.51 -19.76 2.60
N GLY A 79 -4.60 -20.52 2.49
CA GLY A 79 -5.82 -20.28 3.27
C GLY A 79 -6.74 -19.21 2.69
N GLU A 80 -6.37 -18.55 1.60
CA GLU A 80 -7.25 -17.59 0.93
C GLU A 80 -7.98 -18.24 -0.23
N SER A 81 -9.31 -18.07 -0.24
CA SER A 81 -10.18 -18.51 -1.32
C SER A 81 -10.21 -17.47 -2.45
N HIS A 82 -10.85 -17.83 -3.56
CA HIS A 82 -11.12 -16.86 -4.63
C HIS A 82 -11.92 -15.65 -4.10
N ALA A 83 -12.91 -15.89 -3.24
CA ALA A 83 -13.69 -14.81 -2.63
C ALA A 83 -12.81 -13.90 -1.76
N ASP A 84 -11.83 -14.45 -1.04
CA ASP A 84 -10.89 -13.67 -0.25
C ASP A 84 -10.02 -12.76 -1.12
N MET A 85 -9.54 -13.29 -2.24
CA MET A 85 -8.76 -12.50 -3.21
C MET A 85 -9.59 -11.39 -3.83
N MET A 86 -10.85 -11.67 -4.17
CA MET A 86 -11.77 -10.66 -4.70
C MET A 86 -12.07 -9.57 -3.69
N ALA A 87 -12.18 -9.90 -2.41
CA ALA A 87 -12.37 -8.92 -1.34
C ALA A 87 -11.18 -7.95 -1.26
N THR A 88 -9.96 -8.45 -1.42
CA THR A 88 -8.76 -7.58 -1.49
C THR A 88 -8.82 -6.67 -2.71
N ALA A 89 -9.20 -7.18 -3.88
CA ALA A 89 -9.33 -6.39 -5.09
C ALA A 89 -10.39 -5.28 -4.95
N ASP A 90 -11.55 -5.61 -4.34
CA ASP A 90 -12.62 -4.65 -4.09
C ASP A 90 -12.17 -3.52 -3.17
N GLU A 91 -11.46 -3.85 -2.10
CA GLU A 91 -10.93 -2.84 -1.17
C GLU A 91 -9.93 -1.90 -1.85
N VAL A 92 -8.99 -2.46 -2.62
CA VAL A 92 -8.01 -1.66 -3.37
C VAL A 92 -8.71 -0.74 -4.37
N THR A 93 -9.74 -1.24 -5.06
CA THR A 93 -10.55 -0.45 -5.98
C THR A 93 -11.28 0.68 -5.25
N ARG A 94 -11.88 0.37 -4.10
CA ARG A 94 -12.61 1.34 -3.29
C ARG A 94 -11.71 2.47 -2.80
N LEU A 95 -10.45 2.16 -2.50
CA LEU A 95 -9.48 3.16 -2.01
C LEU A 95 -9.04 4.14 -3.10
N GLY A 96 -9.25 3.83 -4.38
CA GLY A 96 -8.98 4.76 -5.48
C GLY A 96 -7.51 5.11 -5.66
N LEU A 97 -6.64 4.11 -5.60
CA LEU A 97 -5.20 4.29 -5.78
C LEU A 97 -4.87 4.51 -7.26
N ASP A 98 -3.70 5.08 -7.53
CA ASP A 98 -3.25 5.37 -8.90
C ASP A 98 -2.88 4.09 -9.66
N SER A 99 -2.36 3.08 -8.97
CA SER A 99 -1.99 1.81 -9.60
C SER A 99 -1.98 0.66 -8.60
N VAL A 100 -1.97 -0.55 -9.16
CA VAL A 100 -1.85 -1.81 -8.41
C VAL A 100 -0.80 -2.66 -9.08
N LYS A 101 0.03 -3.30 -8.28
CA LYS A 101 1.06 -4.24 -8.73
C LYS A 101 0.80 -5.61 -8.10
N ILE A 102 0.82 -6.65 -8.92
CA ILE A 102 0.58 -8.03 -8.50
C ILE A 102 1.87 -8.83 -8.65
#